data_ad54ff9ee3e29cb60408e33c3b7b43cd
#
_entry.id   ad54ff9ee3e29cb60408e33c3b7b43cd
#
_cell.length_a   1.000
_cell.length_b   1.000
_cell.length_c   1.000
_cell.angle_alpha   90.00
_cell.angle_beta   90.00
_cell.angle_gamma   90.00
#
_symmetry.space_group_name_H-M   'P 1'
#
loop_
_entity.id
_entity.type
_entity.pdbx_description
1 polymer ?
#
loop_
_entity_poly.entity_id
_entity_poly.type
_entity_poly.pdbx_seq_one_letter_code
_entity_poly.pdbx_strand_id
1 'polypeptide(L)'
;MSLRQRLARKPPGYQFTIGRVLAIYSGLMVALLLAALDQTIVATALPKVVSDLGGITQYTWVFTAYMLGSTVTVPLYGKLGDVYGRKPLFIVAIVIFILGSALCGLSQNLWELVIFRGIQGLGAGGIFPLTLAMVGMIVPPRDRGRYQGLIGSVFAGASIIGPLVGGFIVDNASWRWIFYVNLPVGGLALAVILMTMPRRPYRQEHSIDWLGAAVLAAGTTALLLGLVWGGNQYPWSSPEVIGALFVAVALLTVFGVIEHRVREPILPFDLLRNQTVASSVACMALVGAAMFGTISFVPLFVQGVIGTSATSSGVVLTPLILGAVTTSFISGQIVSRTGRYRPNTLIGPTVLGFGMFLLWRMDVHTTNAEAARNMVIAGIGLGMMMQIFVLSVQNSVSRAAMGTATALTQFSRSIGSTLGVTLMGVIVNQNLPASVSASSVAIHRLPPAGREALANALHPAFLLAVFLCVAVFVISLLWVREAPLRTDLEGVTVGDEVSPQPGTQAVAR
;
A
#
# COMPACT_ATOMS: atom_id res chain seq x y z
N MET A 1 31.98 -22.84 9.53
CA MET A 1 31.43 -22.80 8.16
C MET A 1 31.71 -21.45 7.57
N SER A 2 32.51 -21.37 6.47
CA SER A 2 32.85 -20.08 5.84
C SER A 2 31.63 -19.38 5.25
N LEU A 3 31.68 -18.05 5.07
CA LEU A 3 30.59 -17.28 4.46
C LEU A 3 30.19 -17.84 3.09
N ARG A 4 31.21 -18.22 2.26
CA ARG A 4 30.97 -18.85 0.95
C ARG A 4 30.18 -20.16 1.06
N GLN A 5 30.49 -21.02 2.03
CA GLN A 5 29.75 -22.27 2.26
C GLN A 5 28.33 -22.03 2.73
N ARG A 6 28.08 -21.00 3.57
CA ARG A 6 26.74 -20.60 3.98
C ARG A 6 25.91 -20.10 2.80
N LEU A 7 26.48 -19.28 1.93
CA LEU A 7 25.80 -18.72 0.76
C LEU A 7 25.51 -19.78 -0.33
N ALA A 8 26.36 -20.80 -0.46
CA ALA A 8 26.18 -21.90 -1.40
C ALA A 8 25.14 -22.94 -0.95
N ARG A 9 24.73 -22.90 0.33
CA ARG A 9 23.77 -23.86 0.89
C ARG A 9 22.38 -23.63 0.34
N LYS A 10 21.70 -24.71 -0.09
CA LYS A 10 20.25 -24.72 -0.40
C LYS A 10 19.52 -25.29 0.82
N PRO A 11 18.79 -24.46 1.60
CA PRO A 11 18.04 -24.94 2.74
C PRO A 11 16.87 -25.83 2.30
N PRO A 12 16.38 -26.71 3.17
CA PRO A 12 15.15 -27.46 2.92
C PRO A 12 13.97 -26.51 2.57
N GLY A 13 13.17 -26.88 1.58
CA GLY A 13 12.03 -26.07 1.12
C GLY A 13 12.38 -24.88 0.23
N TYR A 14 13.64 -24.50 0.07
CA TYR A 14 14.06 -23.44 -0.85
C TYR A 14 14.36 -23.99 -2.25
N GLN A 15 13.99 -23.22 -3.29
CA GLN A 15 14.31 -23.57 -4.67
C GLN A 15 15.75 -23.14 -5.06
N PHE A 16 16.28 -22.12 -4.39
CA PHE A 16 17.57 -21.51 -4.69
C PHE A 16 18.52 -21.60 -3.49
N THR A 17 19.82 -21.43 -3.76
CA THR A 17 20.81 -21.25 -2.69
C THR A 17 20.54 -19.93 -1.93
N ILE A 18 20.97 -19.86 -0.68
CA ILE A 18 20.81 -18.65 0.16
C ILE A 18 21.39 -17.42 -0.55
N GLY A 19 22.58 -17.54 -1.15
CA GLY A 19 23.22 -16.42 -1.86
C GLY A 19 22.37 -15.91 -3.01
N ARG A 20 21.71 -16.80 -3.77
CA ARG A 20 20.83 -16.40 -4.87
C ARG A 20 19.52 -15.77 -4.36
N VAL A 21 18.95 -16.30 -3.29
CA VAL A 21 17.78 -15.71 -2.64
C VAL A 21 18.08 -14.29 -2.18
N LEU A 22 19.20 -14.07 -1.48
CA LEU A 22 19.61 -12.75 -1.02
C LEU A 22 19.88 -11.78 -2.18
N ALA A 23 20.52 -12.25 -3.26
CA ALA A 23 20.78 -11.42 -4.43
C ALA A 23 19.48 -10.99 -5.16
N ILE A 24 18.51 -11.90 -5.33
CA ILE A 24 17.19 -11.54 -5.88
C ILE A 24 16.50 -10.58 -4.93
N TYR A 25 16.49 -10.89 -3.64
CA TYR A 25 15.83 -10.08 -2.62
C TYR A 25 16.40 -8.66 -2.54
N SER A 26 17.73 -8.49 -2.62
CA SER A 26 18.33 -7.15 -2.65
C SER A 26 17.89 -6.33 -3.86
N GLY A 27 17.79 -6.93 -5.04
CA GLY A 27 17.24 -6.25 -6.22
C GLY A 27 15.78 -5.81 -6.05
N LEU A 28 14.95 -6.67 -5.41
CA LEU A 28 13.58 -6.33 -5.08
C LEU A 28 13.50 -5.17 -4.08
N MET A 29 14.39 -5.16 -3.07
CA MET A 29 14.44 -4.09 -2.06
C MET A 29 14.89 -2.77 -2.66
N VAL A 30 15.85 -2.76 -3.60
CA VAL A 30 16.27 -1.55 -4.32
C VAL A 30 15.12 -1.00 -5.18
N ALA A 31 14.36 -1.85 -5.84
CA ALA A 31 13.19 -1.42 -6.62
C ALA A 31 12.08 -0.86 -5.72
N LEU A 32 11.85 -1.44 -4.54
CA LEU A 32 10.91 -0.89 -3.56
C LEU A 32 11.40 0.43 -2.99
N LEU A 33 12.70 0.55 -2.70
CA LEU A 33 13.30 1.79 -2.24
C LEU A 33 13.11 2.90 -3.26
N LEU A 34 13.31 2.59 -4.55
CA LEU A 34 13.06 3.52 -5.65
C LEU A 34 11.64 4.09 -5.60
N ALA A 35 10.61 3.23 -5.53
CA ALA A 35 9.22 3.67 -5.50
C ALA A 35 8.84 4.42 -4.21
N ALA A 36 9.41 4.02 -3.07
CA ALA A 36 9.16 4.68 -1.79
C ALA A 36 9.87 6.04 -1.66
N LEU A 37 11.11 6.13 -2.14
CA LEU A 37 11.87 7.39 -2.18
C LEU A 37 11.20 8.41 -3.08
N ASP A 38 10.74 8.01 -4.25
CA ASP A 38 10.06 8.92 -5.19
C ASP A 38 8.88 9.63 -4.53
N GLN A 39 8.02 8.90 -3.81
CA GLN A 39 6.87 9.49 -3.13
C GLN A 39 7.27 10.51 -2.06
N THR A 40 8.31 10.21 -1.29
CA THR A 40 8.72 11.05 -0.16
C THR A 40 9.56 12.25 -0.59
N ILE A 41 10.41 12.10 -1.60
CA ILE A 41 11.22 13.19 -2.19
C ILE A 41 10.32 14.18 -2.90
N VAL A 42 9.36 13.73 -3.71
CA VAL A 42 8.45 14.62 -4.44
C VAL A 42 7.59 15.44 -3.49
N ALA A 43 7.14 14.85 -2.37
CA ALA A 43 6.33 15.55 -1.36
C ALA A 43 7.05 16.79 -0.80
N THR A 44 8.35 16.72 -0.58
CA THR A 44 9.15 17.85 -0.05
C THR A 44 9.51 18.89 -1.11
N ALA A 45 9.67 18.48 -2.37
CA ALA A 45 10.08 19.34 -3.46
C ALA A 45 8.93 20.07 -4.15
N LEU A 46 7.70 19.55 -4.07
CA LEU A 46 6.56 20.02 -4.85
C LEU A 46 6.23 21.52 -4.67
N PRO A 47 6.34 22.14 -3.47
CA PRO A 47 6.15 23.58 -3.34
C PRO A 47 7.09 24.40 -4.25
N LYS A 48 8.37 23.99 -4.37
CA LYS A 48 9.34 24.64 -5.24
C LYS A 48 9.02 24.41 -6.71
N VAL A 49 8.62 23.17 -7.06
CA VAL A 49 8.19 22.82 -8.43
C VAL A 49 7.05 23.71 -8.89
N VAL A 50 6.03 23.89 -8.04
CA VAL A 50 4.87 24.73 -8.34
C VAL A 50 5.26 26.22 -8.42
N SER A 51 6.20 26.67 -7.60
CA SER A 51 6.75 28.03 -7.68
C SER A 51 7.41 28.28 -9.03
N ASP A 52 8.12 27.30 -9.58
CA ASP A 52 8.89 27.44 -10.82
C ASP A 52 8.04 27.21 -12.09
N LEU A 53 7.09 26.28 -12.06
CA LEU A 53 6.25 25.94 -13.23
C LEU A 53 4.92 26.69 -13.25
N GLY A 54 4.53 27.34 -12.14
CA GLY A 54 3.18 27.90 -11.96
C GLY A 54 2.11 26.83 -11.71
N GLY A 55 0.86 27.23 -11.56
CA GLY A 55 -0.28 26.31 -11.52
C GLY A 55 -0.58 25.69 -10.15
N ILE A 56 -0.69 26.53 -9.12
CA ILE A 56 -1.01 26.09 -7.75
C ILE A 56 -2.32 25.28 -7.65
N THR A 57 -3.26 25.51 -8.56
CA THR A 57 -4.53 24.76 -8.63
C THR A 57 -4.34 23.30 -9.06
N GLN A 58 -3.25 22.99 -9.74
CA GLN A 58 -2.88 21.65 -10.17
C GLN A 58 -1.96 20.91 -9.18
N TYR A 59 -1.60 21.53 -8.06
CA TYR A 59 -0.68 20.95 -7.06
C TYR A 59 -1.03 19.53 -6.66
N THR A 60 -2.29 19.30 -6.30
CA THR A 60 -2.82 18.00 -5.88
C THR A 60 -2.78 16.96 -7.00
N TRP A 61 -2.93 17.39 -8.26
CA TRP A 61 -2.94 16.49 -9.41
C TRP A 61 -1.63 15.76 -9.64
N VAL A 62 -0.50 16.34 -9.23
CA VAL A 62 0.83 15.70 -9.33
C VAL A 62 0.87 14.39 -8.52
N PHE A 63 0.26 14.38 -7.33
CA PHE A 63 0.12 13.16 -6.53
C PHE A 63 -1.01 12.25 -7.03
N THR A 64 -2.16 12.86 -7.33
CA THR A 64 -3.36 12.11 -7.74
C THR A 64 -3.11 11.31 -9.02
N ALA A 65 -2.48 11.89 -10.05
CA ALA A 65 -2.18 11.19 -11.29
C ALA A 65 -1.27 9.98 -11.07
N TYR A 66 -0.25 10.10 -10.22
CA TYR A 66 0.61 8.99 -9.84
C TYR A 66 -0.17 7.90 -9.09
N MET A 67 -0.98 8.28 -8.11
CA MET A 67 -1.78 7.32 -7.33
C MET A 67 -2.83 6.61 -8.20
N LEU A 68 -3.50 7.34 -9.10
CA LEU A 68 -4.44 6.76 -10.06
C LEU A 68 -3.74 5.73 -10.95
N GLY A 69 -2.64 6.13 -11.63
CA GLY A 69 -1.89 5.23 -12.48
C GLY A 69 -1.41 3.98 -11.74
N SER A 70 -0.89 4.15 -10.52
CA SER A 70 -0.40 3.02 -9.73
C SER A 70 -1.53 2.10 -9.27
N THR A 71 -2.65 2.62 -8.76
CA THR A 71 -3.75 1.80 -8.24
C THR A 71 -4.43 0.99 -9.34
N VAL A 72 -4.68 1.63 -10.49
CA VAL A 72 -5.33 1.00 -11.65
C VAL A 72 -4.52 -0.18 -12.19
N THR A 73 -3.19 -0.07 -12.18
CA THR A 73 -2.31 -1.10 -12.76
C THR A 73 -2.00 -2.26 -11.81
N VAL A 74 -2.24 -2.14 -10.51
CA VAL A 74 -1.99 -3.21 -9.53
C VAL A 74 -2.59 -4.56 -9.92
N PRO A 75 -3.91 -4.67 -10.23
CA PRO A 75 -4.51 -5.96 -10.61
C PRO A 75 -3.95 -6.50 -11.92
N LEU A 76 -3.68 -5.59 -12.87
CA LEU A 76 -3.15 -5.95 -14.19
C LEU A 76 -1.76 -6.59 -14.06
N TYR A 77 -0.86 -6.00 -13.30
CA TYR A 77 0.47 -6.58 -13.03
C TYR A 77 0.39 -7.91 -12.28
N GLY A 78 -0.61 -8.08 -11.40
CA GLY A 78 -0.86 -9.35 -10.72
C GLY A 78 -1.16 -10.46 -11.71
N LYS A 79 -2.20 -10.28 -12.54
CA LYS A 79 -2.64 -11.28 -13.54
C LYS A 79 -1.59 -11.49 -14.62
N LEU A 80 -1.09 -10.41 -15.24
CA LEU A 80 -0.07 -10.50 -16.27
C LEU A 80 1.21 -11.17 -15.75
N GLY A 81 1.58 -10.92 -14.49
CA GLY A 81 2.72 -11.55 -13.83
C GLY A 81 2.56 -13.05 -13.66
N ASP A 82 1.35 -13.52 -13.41
CA ASP A 82 1.05 -14.96 -13.33
C ASP A 82 1.02 -15.62 -14.71
N VAL A 83 0.55 -14.90 -15.76
CA VAL A 83 0.47 -15.38 -17.16
C VAL A 83 1.85 -15.36 -17.87
N TYR A 84 2.48 -14.21 -17.96
CA TYR A 84 3.75 -14.03 -18.71
C TYR A 84 5.00 -14.26 -17.88
N GLY A 85 4.83 -14.49 -16.58
CA GLY A 85 5.92 -14.57 -15.64
C GLY A 85 6.28 -13.22 -15.01
N ARG A 86 6.64 -13.26 -13.74
CA ARG A 86 6.82 -12.05 -12.92
C ARG A 86 8.08 -11.26 -13.26
N LYS A 87 9.16 -11.94 -13.72
CA LYS A 87 10.42 -11.26 -14.10
C LYS A 87 10.22 -10.25 -15.24
N PRO A 88 9.67 -10.62 -16.42
CA PRO A 88 9.50 -9.66 -17.50
C PRO A 88 8.57 -8.51 -17.11
N LEU A 89 7.48 -8.78 -16.39
CA LEU A 89 6.56 -7.75 -15.95
C LEU A 89 7.19 -6.79 -14.92
N PHE A 90 8.04 -7.29 -14.04
CA PHE A 90 8.80 -6.46 -13.10
C PHE A 90 9.81 -5.56 -13.81
N ILE A 91 10.48 -6.08 -14.83
CA ILE A 91 11.35 -5.29 -15.71
C ILE A 91 10.56 -4.18 -16.42
N VAL A 92 9.41 -4.51 -17.01
CA VAL A 92 8.52 -3.55 -17.67
C VAL A 92 8.08 -2.47 -16.67
N ALA A 93 7.67 -2.85 -15.45
CA ALA A 93 7.26 -1.92 -14.42
C ALA A 93 8.38 -0.93 -14.05
N ILE A 94 9.61 -1.42 -13.83
CA ILE A 94 10.77 -0.56 -13.52
C ILE A 94 11.09 0.34 -14.73
N VAL A 95 11.07 -0.17 -15.95
CA VAL A 95 11.37 0.62 -17.16
C VAL A 95 10.34 1.74 -17.34
N ILE A 96 9.04 1.45 -17.23
CA ILE A 96 7.99 2.48 -17.29
C ILE A 96 8.18 3.52 -16.19
N PHE A 97 8.50 3.08 -14.97
CA PHE A 97 8.76 3.99 -13.86
C PHE A 97 9.94 4.93 -14.14
N ILE A 98 11.08 4.40 -14.62
CA ILE A 98 12.29 5.18 -14.93
C ILE A 98 12.01 6.17 -16.08
N LEU A 99 11.33 5.70 -17.14
CA LEU A 99 10.97 6.58 -18.28
C LEU A 99 10.02 7.69 -17.83
N GLY A 100 8.98 7.36 -17.06
CA GLY A 100 8.07 8.35 -16.49
C GLY A 100 8.81 9.35 -15.61
N SER A 101 9.76 8.89 -14.80
CA SER A 101 10.60 9.77 -13.96
C SER A 101 11.48 10.69 -14.80
N ALA A 102 12.13 10.18 -15.84
CA ALA A 102 12.92 11.01 -16.77
C ALA A 102 12.07 12.10 -17.43
N LEU A 103 10.86 11.74 -17.89
CA LEU A 103 9.90 12.69 -18.48
C LEU A 103 9.46 13.74 -17.44
N CYS A 104 9.21 13.37 -16.18
CA CYS A 104 8.90 14.32 -15.11
C CYS A 104 10.02 15.37 -14.95
N GLY A 105 11.28 14.96 -15.01
CA GLY A 105 12.42 15.87 -14.98
C GLY A 105 12.52 16.81 -16.19
N LEU A 106 11.94 16.44 -17.34
CA LEU A 106 11.92 17.23 -18.58
C LEU A 106 10.72 18.17 -18.68
N SER A 107 9.72 18.09 -17.78
CA SER A 107 8.49 18.88 -17.85
C SER A 107 8.74 20.38 -17.87
N GLN A 108 8.01 21.09 -18.74
CA GLN A 108 8.09 22.54 -18.93
C GLN A 108 6.92 23.28 -18.25
N ASN A 109 5.83 22.58 -17.97
CA ASN A 109 4.66 23.11 -17.28
C ASN A 109 4.08 22.04 -16.36
N LEU A 110 3.17 22.45 -15.47
CA LEU A 110 2.62 21.57 -14.45
C LEU A 110 1.73 20.47 -15.02
N TRP A 111 1.01 20.70 -16.14
CA TRP A 111 0.20 19.66 -16.77
C TRP A 111 1.03 18.54 -17.40
N GLU A 112 2.16 18.88 -18.02
CA GLU A 112 3.12 17.86 -18.49
C GLU A 112 3.61 17.02 -17.31
N LEU A 113 3.96 17.66 -16.20
CA LEU A 113 4.39 16.95 -15.00
C LEU A 113 3.28 16.00 -14.49
N VAL A 114 2.02 16.44 -14.46
CA VAL A 114 0.87 15.61 -14.06
C VAL A 114 0.73 14.39 -14.97
N ILE A 115 0.80 14.58 -16.30
CA ILE A 115 0.70 13.46 -17.27
C ILE A 115 1.87 12.49 -17.07
N PHE A 116 3.09 12.99 -16.95
CA PHE A 116 4.29 12.18 -16.77
C PHE A 116 4.29 11.45 -15.42
N ARG A 117 3.73 12.05 -14.37
CA ARG A 117 3.48 11.40 -13.08
C ARG A 117 2.47 10.25 -13.23
N GLY A 118 1.44 10.42 -14.05
CA GLY A 118 0.52 9.34 -14.41
C GLY A 118 1.26 8.15 -15.04
N ILE A 119 2.11 8.42 -16.05
CA ILE A 119 2.94 7.39 -16.70
C ILE A 119 3.86 6.71 -15.69
N GLN A 120 4.55 7.47 -14.83
CA GLN A 120 5.40 6.93 -13.78
C GLN A 120 4.61 6.04 -12.81
N GLY A 121 3.38 6.47 -12.46
CA GLY A 121 2.44 5.71 -11.66
C GLY A 121 2.08 4.35 -12.28
N LEU A 122 1.89 4.26 -13.60
CA LEU A 122 1.65 2.99 -14.29
C LEU A 122 2.76 1.97 -14.01
N GLY A 123 4.03 2.41 -13.95
CA GLY A 123 5.14 1.54 -13.56
C GLY A 123 5.15 1.20 -12.08
N ALA A 124 4.90 2.20 -11.22
CA ALA A 124 4.89 2.03 -9.76
C ALA A 124 3.90 0.98 -9.28
N GLY A 125 2.73 0.90 -9.92
CA GLY A 125 1.68 -0.07 -9.56
C GLY A 125 2.10 -1.52 -9.69
N GLY A 126 3.12 -1.83 -10.50
CA GLY A 126 3.68 -3.19 -10.61
C GLY A 126 4.77 -3.49 -9.57
N ILE A 127 5.53 -2.50 -9.11
CA ILE A 127 6.73 -2.75 -8.30
C ILE A 127 6.38 -3.41 -6.96
N PHE A 128 5.41 -2.89 -6.21
CA PHE A 128 5.08 -3.40 -4.88
C PHE A 128 4.42 -4.80 -4.92
N PRO A 129 3.32 -5.03 -5.66
CA PRO A 129 2.65 -6.33 -5.66
C PRO A 129 3.51 -7.45 -6.27
N LEU A 130 4.25 -7.15 -7.35
CA LEU A 130 5.16 -8.14 -7.93
C LEU A 130 6.33 -8.46 -6.99
N THR A 131 6.85 -7.49 -6.23
CA THR A 131 7.85 -7.76 -5.19
C THR A 131 7.33 -8.75 -4.16
N LEU A 132 6.14 -8.50 -3.60
CA LEU A 132 5.53 -9.40 -2.62
C LEU A 132 5.27 -10.79 -3.21
N ALA A 133 4.76 -10.85 -4.43
CA ALA A 133 4.52 -12.10 -5.13
C ALA A 133 5.82 -12.87 -5.42
N MET A 134 6.91 -12.17 -5.79
CA MET A 134 8.22 -12.78 -6.02
C MET A 134 8.87 -13.28 -4.72
N VAL A 135 8.78 -12.53 -3.63
CA VAL A 135 9.20 -13.02 -2.30
C VAL A 135 8.44 -14.29 -1.95
N GLY A 136 7.12 -14.33 -2.19
CA GLY A 136 6.29 -15.52 -2.01
C GLY A 136 6.72 -16.73 -2.86
N MET A 137 7.44 -16.53 -3.99
CA MET A 137 7.96 -17.62 -4.84
C MET A 137 9.32 -18.14 -4.42
N ILE A 138 10.21 -17.26 -3.96
CA ILE A 138 11.60 -17.60 -3.65
C ILE A 138 11.79 -18.07 -2.20
N VAL A 139 10.84 -17.71 -1.32
CA VAL A 139 10.89 -18.00 0.13
C VAL A 139 9.72 -18.90 0.52
N PRO A 140 9.97 -20.02 1.24
CA PRO A 140 8.92 -20.86 1.78
C PRO A 140 7.96 -20.07 2.70
N PRO A 141 6.66 -20.44 2.78
CA PRO A 141 5.67 -19.71 3.58
C PRO A 141 6.08 -19.47 5.03
N ARG A 142 6.73 -20.44 5.66
CA ARG A 142 7.23 -20.35 7.03
C ARG A 142 8.23 -19.19 7.23
N ASP A 143 9.10 -18.94 6.26
CA ASP A 143 10.13 -17.91 6.36
C ASP A 143 9.71 -16.55 5.77
N ARG A 144 8.58 -16.50 5.02
CA ARG A 144 8.09 -15.27 4.35
C ARG A 144 7.89 -14.12 5.32
N GLY A 145 7.36 -14.39 6.54
CA GLY A 145 7.14 -13.38 7.55
C GLY A 145 8.38 -12.55 7.85
N ARG A 146 9.55 -13.20 7.96
CA ARG A 146 10.84 -12.52 8.17
C ARG A 146 11.23 -11.62 7.00
N TYR A 147 11.11 -12.11 5.77
CA TYR A 147 11.45 -11.33 4.56
C TYR A 147 10.45 -10.21 4.31
N GLN A 148 9.17 -10.47 4.52
CA GLN A 148 8.12 -9.44 4.40
C GLN A 148 8.26 -8.36 5.47
N GLY A 149 8.66 -8.71 6.70
CA GLY A 149 8.96 -7.74 7.74
C GLY A 149 10.07 -6.75 7.36
N LEU A 150 11.10 -7.21 6.64
CA LEU A 150 12.17 -6.34 6.12
C LEU A 150 11.71 -5.37 5.03
N ILE A 151 10.62 -5.66 4.31
CA ILE A 151 10.04 -4.74 3.32
C ILE A 151 9.62 -3.41 4.01
N GLY A 152 9.07 -3.50 5.22
CA GLY A 152 8.75 -2.31 6.01
C GLY A 152 9.95 -1.42 6.28
N SER A 153 11.15 -2.00 6.49
CA SER A 153 12.39 -1.24 6.74
C SER A 153 12.77 -0.35 5.56
N VAL A 154 12.45 -0.76 4.32
CA VAL A 154 12.71 0.04 3.11
C VAL A 154 11.85 1.30 3.12
N PHE A 155 10.56 1.17 3.46
CA PHE A 155 9.67 2.32 3.56
C PHE A 155 10.08 3.28 4.69
N ALA A 156 10.53 2.75 5.83
CA ALA A 156 11.04 3.60 6.91
C ALA A 156 12.31 4.36 6.48
N GLY A 157 13.25 3.66 5.86
CA GLY A 157 14.46 4.30 5.30
C GLY A 157 14.11 5.40 4.31
N ALA A 158 13.20 5.12 3.37
CA ALA A 158 12.73 6.10 2.39
C ALA A 158 12.05 7.31 3.05
N SER A 159 11.26 7.10 4.11
CA SER A 159 10.55 8.17 4.81
C SER A 159 11.49 9.11 5.59
N ILE A 160 12.66 8.63 5.99
CA ILE A 160 13.69 9.44 6.66
C ILE A 160 14.63 10.08 5.61
N ILE A 161 15.14 9.26 4.69
CA ILE A 161 16.13 9.68 3.68
C ILE A 161 15.48 10.60 2.64
N GLY A 162 14.23 10.32 2.25
CA GLY A 162 13.53 11.05 1.20
C GLY A 162 13.45 12.55 1.43
N PRO A 163 12.89 13.03 2.55
CA PRO A 163 12.83 14.45 2.86
C PRO A 163 14.21 15.10 2.96
N LEU A 164 15.21 14.40 3.52
CA LEU A 164 16.58 14.91 3.62
C LEU A 164 17.22 15.09 2.25
N VAL A 165 17.16 14.06 1.41
CA VAL A 165 17.71 14.09 0.05
C VAL A 165 16.91 15.06 -0.82
N GLY A 166 15.56 15.06 -0.72
CA GLY A 166 14.70 15.97 -1.46
C GLY A 166 14.96 17.44 -1.13
N GLY A 167 15.04 17.76 0.16
CA GLY A 167 15.38 19.11 0.63
C GLY A 167 16.78 19.53 0.16
N PHE A 168 17.79 18.68 0.35
CA PHE A 168 19.16 18.98 -0.11
C PHE A 168 19.23 19.25 -1.62
N ILE A 169 18.54 18.44 -2.44
CA ILE A 169 18.51 18.64 -3.90
C ILE A 169 17.84 19.95 -4.25
N VAL A 170 16.70 20.27 -3.63
CA VAL A 170 15.94 21.50 -3.93
C VAL A 170 16.70 22.76 -3.53
N ASP A 171 17.43 22.70 -2.42
CA ASP A 171 18.19 23.83 -1.88
C ASP A 171 19.50 24.10 -2.64
N ASN A 172 20.14 23.04 -3.20
CA ASN A 172 21.47 23.14 -3.80
C ASN A 172 21.51 22.90 -5.32
N ALA A 173 20.41 22.39 -5.91
CA ALA A 173 20.33 22.05 -7.33
C ALA A 173 18.93 22.34 -7.89
N SER A 174 18.71 22.05 -9.17
CA SER A 174 17.37 22.12 -9.75
C SER A 174 16.47 21.01 -9.16
N TRP A 175 15.21 21.34 -8.87
CA TRP A 175 14.20 20.38 -8.44
C TRP A 175 14.06 19.19 -9.42
N ARG A 176 14.43 19.35 -10.69
CA ARG A 176 14.38 18.26 -11.69
C ARG A 176 15.22 17.06 -11.29
N TRP A 177 16.27 17.26 -10.51
CA TRP A 177 17.13 16.17 -10.02
C TRP A 177 16.43 15.22 -9.07
N ILE A 178 15.30 15.62 -8.43
CA ILE A 178 14.49 14.70 -7.61
C ILE A 178 13.93 13.52 -8.45
N PHE A 179 13.70 13.76 -9.74
CA PHE A 179 13.26 12.73 -10.67
C PHE A 179 14.44 11.98 -11.29
N TYR A 180 15.53 12.67 -11.59
CA TYR A 180 16.72 12.04 -12.20
C TYR A 180 17.46 11.12 -11.23
N VAL A 181 17.37 11.30 -9.92
CA VAL A 181 17.93 10.36 -8.92
C VAL A 181 17.32 8.96 -9.03
N ASN A 182 16.12 8.85 -9.57
CA ASN A 182 15.47 7.56 -9.80
C ASN A 182 16.13 6.75 -10.95
N LEU A 183 16.83 7.39 -11.88
CA LEU A 183 17.44 6.71 -13.03
C LEU A 183 18.59 5.78 -12.60
N PRO A 184 19.61 6.22 -11.84
CA PRO A 184 20.67 5.34 -11.38
C PRO A 184 20.16 4.27 -10.39
N VAL A 185 19.24 4.59 -9.49
CA VAL A 185 18.67 3.64 -8.53
C VAL A 185 17.85 2.57 -9.26
N GLY A 186 17.01 2.99 -10.20
CA GLY A 186 16.22 2.07 -11.03
C GLY A 186 17.09 1.24 -11.97
N GLY A 187 18.13 1.82 -12.56
CA GLY A 187 19.13 1.11 -13.36
C GLY A 187 19.85 0.02 -12.56
N LEU A 188 20.22 0.31 -11.30
CA LEU A 188 20.80 -0.67 -10.39
C LEU A 188 19.82 -1.81 -10.08
N ALA A 189 18.55 -1.48 -9.75
CA ALA A 189 17.53 -2.49 -9.51
C ALA A 189 17.34 -3.40 -10.72
N LEU A 190 17.25 -2.80 -11.92
CA LEU A 190 17.10 -3.52 -13.18
C LEU A 190 18.29 -4.43 -13.45
N ALA A 191 19.54 -3.96 -13.29
CA ALA A 191 20.75 -4.73 -13.46
C ALA A 191 20.78 -5.94 -12.53
N VAL A 192 20.50 -5.75 -11.24
CA VAL A 192 20.48 -6.84 -10.26
C VAL A 192 19.41 -7.89 -10.63
N ILE A 193 18.21 -7.49 -10.99
CA ILE A 193 17.11 -8.41 -11.37
C ILE A 193 17.45 -9.17 -12.66
N LEU A 194 18.01 -8.49 -13.65
CA LEU A 194 18.42 -9.15 -14.90
C LEU A 194 19.45 -10.25 -14.66
N MET A 195 20.46 -9.99 -13.80
CA MET A 195 21.56 -10.89 -13.52
C MET A 195 21.18 -12.05 -12.58
N THR A 196 20.31 -11.80 -11.59
CA THR A 196 20.09 -12.76 -10.50
C THR A 196 18.86 -13.62 -10.69
N MET A 197 17.79 -13.04 -11.26
CA MET A 197 16.51 -13.73 -11.38
C MET A 197 16.48 -14.64 -12.62
N PRO A 198 16.20 -15.95 -12.46
CA PRO A 198 16.16 -16.87 -13.59
C PRO A 198 14.99 -16.56 -14.53
N ARG A 199 15.21 -16.74 -15.82
CA ARG A 199 14.13 -16.83 -16.79
C ARG A 199 13.45 -18.19 -16.60
N ARG A 200 12.21 -18.21 -16.15
CA ARG A 200 11.39 -19.41 -16.23
C ARG A 200 10.51 -19.27 -17.47
N PRO A 201 10.58 -20.19 -18.42
CA PRO A 201 9.60 -20.27 -19.49
C PRO A 201 8.29 -20.76 -18.86
N TYR A 202 7.44 -19.81 -18.47
CA TYR A 202 6.06 -20.11 -18.11
C TYR A 202 5.26 -19.99 -19.42
N ARG A 203 5.09 -21.13 -20.08
CA ARG A 203 4.37 -21.20 -21.34
C ARG A 203 3.09 -22.00 -21.07
N GLN A 204 2.09 -21.33 -20.58
CA GLN A 204 0.71 -21.77 -20.75
C GLN A 204 0.10 -20.81 -21.77
N GLU A 205 -0.67 -21.36 -22.73
CA GLU A 205 -1.46 -20.56 -23.67
C GLU A 205 -2.65 -19.99 -22.88
N HIS A 206 -2.47 -18.78 -22.36
CA HIS A 206 -3.50 -18.07 -21.65
C HIS A 206 -4.06 -16.95 -22.51
N SER A 207 -5.37 -16.84 -22.56
CA SER A 207 -6.04 -15.68 -23.13
C SER A 207 -6.19 -14.59 -22.08
N ILE A 208 -5.79 -13.36 -22.41
CA ILE A 208 -5.96 -12.23 -21.51
C ILE A 208 -7.27 -11.53 -21.83
N ASP A 209 -8.05 -11.28 -20.80
CA ASP A 209 -9.24 -10.44 -20.88
C ASP A 209 -8.86 -8.95 -20.96
N TRP A 210 -8.49 -8.49 -22.18
CA TRP A 210 -8.19 -7.09 -22.42
C TRP A 210 -9.41 -6.17 -22.22
N LEU A 211 -10.62 -6.69 -22.50
CA LEU A 211 -11.86 -5.92 -22.29
C LEU A 211 -12.12 -5.72 -20.79
N GLY A 212 -12.06 -6.79 -20.00
CA GLY A 212 -12.17 -6.68 -18.55
C GLY A 212 -11.08 -5.79 -17.94
N ALA A 213 -9.83 -5.87 -18.47
CA ALA A 213 -8.74 -5.00 -18.06
C ALA A 213 -9.06 -3.51 -18.29
N ALA A 214 -9.55 -3.17 -19.47
CA ALA A 214 -9.90 -1.79 -19.82
C ALA A 214 -11.09 -1.29 -19.00
N VAL A 215 -12.13 -2.11 -18.81
CA VAL A 215 -13.32 -1.76 -18.04
C VAL A 215 -12.97 -1.60 -16.55
N LEU A 216 -12.15 -2.49 -15.98
CA LEU A 216 -11.66 -2.36 -14.60
C LEU A 216 -10.84 -1.06 -14.42
N ALA A 217 -9.93 -0.80 -15.37
CA ALA A 217 -9.10 0.41 -15.35
C ALA A 217 -9.96 1.68 -15.42
N ALA A 218 -10.90 1.75 -16.35
CA ALA A 218 -11.79 2.88 -16.50
C ALA A 218 -12.73 3.06 -15.29
N GLY A 219 -13.33 1.97 -14.80
CA GLY A 219 -14.22 1.98 -13.62
C GLY A 219 -13.48 2.39 -12.35
N THR A 220 -12.27 1.86 -12.13
CA THR A 220 -11.44 2.25 -10.98
C THR A 220 -10.99 3.71 -11.10
N THR A 221 -10.61 4.17 -12.29
CA THR A 221 -10.26 5.58 -12.53
C THR A 221 -11.44 6.49 -12.23
N ALA A 222 -12.63 6.18 -12.75
CA ALA A 222 -13.84 6.97 -12.50
C ALA A 222 -14.19 7.00 -11.00
N LEU A 223 -14.06 5.86 -10.29
CA LEU A 223 -14.26 5.78 -8.85
C LEU A 223 -13.31 6.71 -8.09
N LEU A 224 -12.02 6.58 -8.37
CA LEU A 224 -10.98 7.37 -7.67
C LEU A 224 -11.09 8.87 -8.00
N LEU A 225 -11.42 9.22 -9.24
CA LEU A 225 -11.68 10.62 -9.62
C LEU A 225 -12.89 11.17 -8.89
N GLY A 226 -14.01 10.46 -8.88
CA GLY A 226 -15.21 10.88 -8.15
C GLY A 226 -14.94 11.09 -6.65
N LEU A 227 -14.15 10.20 -6.03
CA LEU A 227 -13.76 10.32 -4.64
C LEU A 227 -12.78 11.47 -4.37
N VAL A 228 -11.81 11.72 -5.25
CA VAL A 228 -10.82 12.80 -5.09
C VAL A 228 -11.44 14.17 -5.37
N TRP A 229 -12.37 14.27 -6.33
CA TRP A 229 -13.06 15.50 -6.65
C TRP A 229 -14.08 15.87 -5.59
N GLY A 230 -14.80 14.87 -5.05
CA GLY A 230 -15.86 15.08 -4.08
C GLY A 230 -15.38 15.76 -2.79
N GLY A 231 -15.94 16.91 -2.48
CA GLY A 231 -15.62 17.69 -1.28
C GLY A 231 -14.30 18.47 -1.34
N ASN A 232 -13.48 18.29 -2.40
CA ASN A 232 -12.25 19.05 -2.62
C ASN A 232 -12.38 20.04 -3.77
N GLN A 233 -12.64 19.55 -4.98
CA GLN A 233 -12.70 20.36 -6.20
C GLN A 233 -14.13 20.71 -6.57
N TYR A 234 -15.07 19.81 -6.31
CA TYR A 234 -16.48 19.95 -6.57
C TYR A 234 -17.32 19.56 -5.33
N PRO A 235 -18.49 20.19 -5.09
CA PRO A 235 -19.43 19.69 -4.09
C PRO A 235 -19.84 18.24 -4.40
N TRP A 236 -20.13 17.46 -3.37
CA TRP A 236 -20.58 16.07 -3.54
C TRP A 236 -21.86 15.92 -4.39
N SER A 237 -22.71 16.96 -4.39
CA SER A 237 -23.95 17.03 -5.18
C SER A 237 -23.72 17.49 -6.62
N SER A 238 -22.48 17.75 -7.04
CA SER A 238 -22.20 18.23 -8.40
C SER A 238 -22.40 17.13 -9.44
N PRO A 239 -22.81 17.48 -10.67
CA PRO A 239 -22.96 16.55 -11.77
C PRO A 239 -21.65 15.80 -12.09
N GLU A 240 -20.49 16.45 -11.91
CA GLU A 240 -19.19 15.89 -12.18
C GLU A 240 -18.88 14.73 -11.23
N VAL A 241 -19.12 14.89 -9.92
CA VAL A 241 -18.88 13.85 -8.92
C VAL A 241 -19.92 12.74 -9.03
N ILE A 242 -21.20 13.08 -9.14
CA ILE A 242 -22.28 12.10 -9.29
C ILE A 242 -22.11 11.32 -10.59
N GLY A 243 -21.77 12.00 -11.69
CA GLY A 243 -21.50 11.38 -12.98
C GLY A 243 -20.31 10.43 -12.94
N ALA A 244 -19.19 10.84 -12.32
CA ALA A 244 -18.01 9.98 -12.16
C ALA A 244 -18.33 8.74 -11.32
N LEU A 245 -19.04 8.88 -10.20
CA LEU A 245 -19.43 7.76 -9.35
C LEU A 245 -20.44 6.83 -10.03
N PHE A 246 -21.39 7.37 -10.79
CA PHE A 246 -22.34 6.59 -11.58
C PHE A 246 -21.61 5.77 -12.66
N VAL A 247 -20.71 6.41 -13.41
CA VAL A 247 -19.85 5.72 -14.41
C VAL A 247 -19.01 4.65 -13.76
N ALA A 248 -18.44 4.92 -12.59
CA ALA A 248 -17.67 3.95 -11.82
C ALA A 248 -18.50 2.72 -11.47
N VAL A 249 -19.69 2.91 -10.89
CA VAL A 249 -20.60 1.81 -10.52
C VAL A 249 -21.02 1.03 -11.75
N ALA A 250 -21.40 1.71 -12.83
CA ALA A 250 -21.81 1.06 -14.09
C ALA A 250 -20.67 0.20 -14.67
N LEU A 251 -19.45 0.77 -14.81
CA LEU A 251 -18.30 0.06 -15.36
C LEU A 251 -17.85 -1.09 -14.45
N LEU A 252 -17.80 -0.91 -13.13
CA LEU A 252 -17.43 -1.99 -12.21
C LEU A 252 -18.47 -3.11 -12.18
N THR A 253 -19.77 -2.78 -12.38
CA THR A 253 -20.82 -3.79 -12.55
C THR A 253 -20.63 -4.56 -13.85
N VAL A 254 -20.39 -3.85 -14.98
CA VAL A 254 -20.06 -4.47 -16.27
C VAL A 254 -18.82 -5.35 -16.16
N PHE A 255 -17.77 -4.88 -15.48
CA PHE A 255 -16.58 -5.68 -15.18
C PHE A 255 -16.95 -6.96 -14.44
N GLY A 256 -17.77 -6.90 -13.40
CA GLY A 256 -18.24 -8.08 -12.66
C GLY A 256 -18.96 -9.10 -13.56
N VAL A 257 -19.80 -8.62 -14.50
CA VAL A 257 -20.49 -9.49 -15.47
C VAL A 257 -19.51 -10.13 -16.46
N ILE A 258 -18.53 -9.37 -16.97
CA ILE A 258 -17.49 -9.89 -17.85
C ILE A 258 -16.68 -10.96 -17.13
N GLU A 259 -16.21 -10.67 -15.93
CA GLU A 259 -15.36 -11.53 -15.10
C GLU A 259 -15.99 -12.90 -14.82
N HIS A 260 -17.32 -12.96 -14.66
CA HIS A 260 -18.06 -14.22 -14.49
C HIS A 260 -18.17 -15.06 -15.77
N ARG A 261 -17.96 -14.46 -16.96
CA ARG A 261 -18.14 -15.14 -18.25
C ARG A 261 -16.84 -15.55 -18.91
N VAL A 262 -15.72 -14.90 -18.53
CA VAL A 262 -14.41 -15.13 -19.14
C VAL A 262 -13.74 -16.36 -18.53
N ARG A 263 -13.06 -17.17 -19.35
CA ARG A 263 -12.34 -18.37 -18.90
C ARG A 263 -11.15 -18.04 -17.99
N GLU A 264 -10.52 -16.88 -18.19
CA GLU A 264 -9.34 -16.45 -17.44
C GLU A 264 -9.51 -15.03 -16.86
N PRO A 265 -10.23 -14.93 -15.76
CA PRO A 265 -10.53 -13.65 -15.14
C PRO A 265 -9.27 -12.94 -14.62
N ILE A 266 -9.30 -11.58 -14.58
CA ILE A 266 -8.24 -10.73 -14.00
C ILE A 266 -8.28 -10.81 -12.48
N LEU A 267 -9.48 -10.73 -11.91
CA LEU A 267 -9.75 -10.86 -10.48
C LEU A 267 -10.70 -12.04 -10.26
N PRO A 268 -10.20 -13.29 -10.21
CA PRO A 268 -11.07 -14.45 -10.07
C PRO A 268 -11.90 -14.34 -8.78
N PHE A 269 -13.21 -14.13 -8.90
CA PHE A 269 -14.12 -14.06 -7.75
C PHE A 269 -14.13 -15.38 -6.95
N ASP A 270 -13.71 -16.48 -7.56
CA ASP A 270 -13.51 -17.76 -6.86
C ASP A 270 -12.46 -17.66 -5.75
N LEU A 271 -11.46 -16.77 -5.87
CA LEU A 271 -10.53 -16.49 -4.78
C LEU A 271 -11.26 -15.93 -3.54
N LEU A 272 -12.32 -15.15 -3.73
CA LEU A 272 -13.12 -14.58 -2.65
C LEU A 272 -14.07 -15.61 -2.01
N ARG A 273 -14.32 -16.75 -2.65
CA ARG A 273 -15.02 -17.89 -2.01
C ARG A 273 -14.17 -18.52 -0.90
N ASN A 274 -12.84 -18.40 -0.99
CA ASN A 274 -11.97 -18.77 0.12
C ASN A 274 -12.12 -17.72 1.24
N GLN A 275 -12.67 -18.17 2.38
CA GLN A 275 -12.97 -17.32 3.53
C GLN A 275 -11.77 -16.54 4.05
N THR A 276 -10.58 -17.17 4.05
CA THR A 276 -9.32 -16.51 4.49
C THR A 276 -8.90 -15.42 3.52
N VAL A 277 -9.06 -15.63 2.21
CA VAL A 277 -8.76 -14.62 1.20
C VAL A 277 -9.73 -13.45 1.31
N ALA A 278 -11.04 -13.72 1.32
CA ALA A 278 -12.07 -12.69 1.39
C ALA A 278 -11.92 -11.82 2.65
N SER A 279 -11.75 -12.46 3.82
CA SER A 279 -11.57 -11.74 5.08
C SER A 279 -10.27 -10.91 5.11
N SER A 280 -9.15 -11.44 4.59
CA SER A 280 -7.89 -10.72 4.54
C SER A 280 -7.95 -9.52 3.58
N VAL A 281 -8.61 -9.67 2.42
CA VAL A 281 -8.85 -8.58 1.45
C VAL A 281 -9.70 -7.48 2.06
N ALA A 282 -10.80 -7.84 2.76
CA ALA A 282 -11.65 -6.88 3.47
C ALA A 282 -10.87 -6.17 4.60
N CYS A 283 -10.11 -6.91 5.41
CA CYS A 283 -9.26 -6.32 6.44
C CYS A 283 -8.23 -5.33 5.86
N MET A 284 -7.60 -5.67 4.72
CA MET A 284 -6.63 -4.77 4.08
C MET A 284 -7.27 -3.46 3.59
N ALA A 285 -8.52 -3.49 3.09
CA ALA A 285 -9.26 -2.27 2.76
C ALA A 285 -9.51 -1.40 3.99
N LEU A 286 -10.01 -1.99 5.08
CA LEU A 286 -10.32 -1.26 6.32
C LEU A 286 -9.05 -0.71 6.99
N VAL A 287 -7.96 -1.49 7.00
CA VAL A 287 -6.65 -1.04 7.50
C VAL A 287 -6.11 0.11 6.66
N GLY A 288 -6.23 0.00 5.33
CA GLY A 288 -5.88 1.08 4.41
C GLY A 288 -6.65 2.36 4.72
N ALA A 289 -7.97 2.25 4.93
CA ALA A 289 -8.84 3.38 5.26
C ALA A 289 -8.45 4.03 6.60
N ALA A 290 -8.30 3.25 7.66
CA ALA A 290 -7.93 3.74 8.98
C ALA A 290 -6.55 4.41 8.98
N MET A 291 -5.56 3.77 8.36
CA MET A 291 -4.17 4.24 8.35
C MET A 291 -4.02 5.53 7.55
N PHE A 292 -4.40 5.52 6.26
CA PHE A 292 -4.16 6.67 5.39
C PHE A 292 -5.05 7.86 5.74
N GLY A 293 -6.30 7.61 6.18
CA GLY A 293 -7.13 8.64 6.75
C GLY A 293 -6.43 9.33 7.93
N THR A 294 -5.94 8.55 8.90
CA THR A 294 -5.24 9.10 10.06
C THR A 294 -3.94 9.83 9.68
N ILE A 295 -3.10 9.24 8.83
CA ILE A 295 -1.85 9.89 8.37
C ILE A 295 -2.11 11.24 7.71
N SER A 296 -3.22 11.39 7.00
CA SER A 296 -3.58 12.63 6.32
C SER A 296 -4.03 13.74 7.29
N PHE A 297 -4.70 13.37 8.38
CA PHE A 297 -5.31 14.35 9.30
C PHE A 297 -4.49 14.62 10.57
N VAL A 298 -3.53 13.75 10.94
CA VAL A 298 -2.62 14.02 12.08
C VAL A 298 -1.77 15.27 11.87
N PRO A 299 -1.17 15.52 10.69
CA PRO A 299 -0.46 16.79 10.46
C PRO A 299 -1.36 18.02 10.62
N LEU A 300 -2.63 17.92 10.23
CA LEU A 300 -3.61 19.00 10.39
C LEU A 300 -3.87 19.28 11.88
N PHE A 301 -3.97 18.22 12.71
CA PHE A 301 -4.09 18.37 14.17
C PHE A 301 -2.82 19.01 14.76
N VAL A 302 -1.64 18.50 14.41
CA VAL A 302 -0.36 18.98 14.98
C VAL A 302 -0.09 20.44 14.59
N GLN A 303 -0.36 20.83 13.36
CA GLN A 303 -0.15 22.21 12.89
C GLN A 303 -1.26 23.14 13.35
N GLY A 304 -2.52 22.71 13.26
CA GLY A 304 -3.67 23.56 13.49
C GLY A 304 -4.12 23.63 14.94
N VAL A 305 -4.04 22.54 15.71
CA VAL A 305 -4.48 22.48 17.11
C VAL A 305 -3.30 22.72 18.06
N ILE A 306 -2.21 21.97 17.93
CA ILE A 306 -1.02 22.16 18.77
C ILE A 306 -0.30 23.47 18.39
N GLY A 307 -0.40 23.89 17.11
CA GLY A 307 0.17 25.16 16.63
C GLY A 307 1.66 25.09 16.34
N THR A 308 2.19 23.93 15.96
CA THR A 308 3.60 23.74 15.67
C THR A 308 3.89 23.75 14.16
N SER A 309 5.19 23.79 13.78
CA SER A 309 5.60 23.86 12.38
C SER A 309 5.27 22.59 11.59
N ALA A 310 5.28 22.70 10.25
CA ALA A 310 5.14 21.57 9.34
C ALA A 310 6.25 20.52 9.56
N THR A 311 7.47 20.94 9.88
CA THR A 311 8.59 20.05 10.22
C THR A 311 8.27 19.22 11.49
N SER A 312 7.70 19.86 12.52
CA SER A 312 7.27 19.16 13.75
C SER A 312 6.21 18.12 13.47
N SER A 313 5.26 18.39 12.56
CA SER A 313 4.24 17.41 12.17
C SER A 313 4.83 16.18 11.48
N GLY A 314 5.88 16.36 10.66
CA GLY A 314 6.65 15.25 10.08
C GLY A 314 7.37 14.42 11.15
N VAL A 315 7.96 15.07 12.14
CA VAL A 315 8.60 14.39 13.27
C VAL A 315 7.60 13.57 14.08
N VAL A 316 6.35 14.06 14.27
CA VAL A 316 5.29 13.33 14.98
C VAL A 316 4.81 12.11 14.21
N LEU A 317 4.88 12.09 12.88
CA LEU A 317 4.54 10.91 12.05
C LEU A 317 5.65 9.86 12.00
N THR A 318 6.91 10.26 12.15
CA THR A 318 8.06 9.34 12.08
C THR A 318 7.94 8.16 13.07
N PRO A 319 7.52 8.34 14.33
CA PRO A 319 7.31 7.24 15.28
C PRO A 319 6.32 6.17 14.83
N LEU A 320 5.27 6.55 14.08
CA LEU A 320 4.34 5.57 13.51
C LEU A 320 5.07 4.62 12.54
N ILE A 321 5.89 5.17 11.65
CA ILE A 321 6.62 4.38 10.65
C ILE A 321 7.66 3.49 11.34
N LEU A 322 8.41 4.04 12.29
CA LEU A 322 9.41 3.28 13.06
C LEU A 322 8.74 2.15 13.87
N GLY A 323 7.62 2.44 14.54
CA GLY A 323 6.81 1.45 15.25
C GLY A 323 6.33 0.34 14.32
N ALA A 324 5.76 0.70 13.17
CA ALA A 324 5.26 -0.25 12.18
C ALA A 324 6.38 -1.15 11.64
N VAL A 325 7.53 -0.59 11.28
CA VAL A 325 8.66 -1.35 10.74
C VAL A 325 9.26 -2.30 11.78
N THR A 326 9.55 -1.79 12.98
CA THR A 326 10.14 -2.60 14.06
C THR A 326 9.23 -3.77 14.40
N THR A 327 7.93 -3.49 14.54
CA THR A 327 6.96 -4.52 14.91
C THR A 327 6.67 -5.47 13.75
N SER A 328 6.67 -5.01 12.50
CA SER A 328 6.55 -5.88 11.33
C SER A 328 7.70 -6.89 11.25
N PHE A 329 8.92 -6.44 11.54
CA PHE A 329 10.08 -7.33 11.59
C PHE A 329 9.99 -8.34 12.74
N ILE A 330 9.66 -7.89 13.97
CA ILE A 330 9.49 -8.76 15.14
C ILE A 330 8.35 -9.76 14.91
N SER A 331 7.21 -9.29 14.44
CA SER A 331 6.04 -10.09 14.10
C SER A 331 6.37 -11.16 13.05
N GLY A 332 7.08 -10.77 11.98
CA GLY A 332 7.56 -11.70 10.96
C GLY A 332 8.48 -12.79 11.53
N GLN A 333 9.38 -12.45 12.47
CA GLN A 333 10.25 -13.41 13.15
C GLN A 333 9.44 -14.38 14.05
N ILE A 334 8.46 -13.87 14.79
CA ILE A 334 7.60 -14.68 15.64
C ILE A 334 6.82 -15.69 14.78
N VAL A 335 6.20 -15.22 13.70
CA VAL A 335 5.43 -16.08 12.78
C VAL A 335 6.33 -17.13 12.12
N SER A 336 7.52 -16.75 11.69
CA SER A 336 8.50 -17.69 11.09
C SER A 336 8.92 -18.80 12.06
N ARG A 337 9.05 -18.47 13.37
CA ARG A 337 9.44 -19.45 14.41
C ARG A 337 8.28 -20.31 14.88
N THR A 338 7.12 -19.71 15.09
CA THR A 338 5.94 -20.38 15.68
C THR A 338 5.08 -21.08 14.66
N GLY A 339 5.12 -20.64 13.38
CA GLY A 339 4.21 -21.07 12.33
C GLY A 339 2.79 -20.52 12.49
N ARG A 340 2.53 -19.67 13.49
CA ARG A 340 1.22 -19.13 13.83
C ARG A 340 1.13 -17.65 13.48
N TYR A 341 0.12 -17.27 12.69
CA TYR A 341 -0.10 -15.87 12.29
C TYR A 341 -1.38 -15.26 12.86
N ARG A 342 -2.35 -16.08 13.28
CA ARG A 342 -3.64 -15.63 13.82
C ARG A 342 -3.51 -14.70 15.04
N PRO A 343 -2.62 -14.91 16.02
CA PRO A 343 -2.46 -13.97 17.13
C PRO A 343 -2.18 -12.54 16.65
N ASN A 344 -1.38 -12.37 15.60
CA ASN A 344 -1.05 -11.05 15.07
C ASN A 344 -2.26 -10.38 14.38
N THR A 345 -3.16 -11.16 13.76
CA THR A 345 -4.38 -10.62 13.15
C THR A 345 -5.43 -10.20 14.19
N LEU A 346 -5.29 -10.58 15.43
CA LEU A 346 -6.15 -10.16 16.56
C LEU A 346 -5.50 -9.05 17.39
N ILE A 347 -4.24 -9.22 17.80
CA ILE A 347 -3.53 -8.25 18.62
C ILE A 347 -3.27 -6.96 17.83
N GLY A 348 -2.91 -7.07 16.54
CA GLY A 348 -2.61 -5.92 15.68
C GLY A 348 -3.75 -4.90 15.60
N PRO A 349 -4.98 -5.29 15.21
CA PRO A 349 -6.12 -4.37 15.18
C PRO A 349 -6.48 -3.80 16.55
N THR A 350 -6.31 -4.57 17.63
CA THR A 350 -6.55 -4.08 19.00
C THR A 350 -5.57 -2.99 19.37
N VAL A 351 -4.28 -3.18 19.12
CA VAL A 351 -3.24 -2.19 19.40
C VAL A 351 -3.38 -0.97 18.48
N LEU A 352 -3.67 -1.16 17.19
CA LEU A 352 -3.95 -0.06 16.27
C LEU A 352 -5.17 0.73 16.73
N GLY A 353 -6.28 0.04 17.06
CA GLY A 353 -7.52 0.65 17.54
C GLY A 353 -7.30 1.44 18.84
N PHE A 354 -6.47 0.93 19.74
CA PHE A 354 -6.08 1.67 20.94
C PHE A 354 -5.26 2.92 20.60
N GLY A 355 -4.32 2.85 19.66
CA GLY A 355 -3.62 4.03 19.16
C GLY A 355 -4.58 5.06 18.56
N MET A 356 -5.56 4.63 17.73
CA MET A 356 -6.59 5.51 17.16
C MET A 356 -7.50 6.10 18.22
N PHE A 357 -7.84 5.33 19.27
CA PHE A 357 -8.58 5.82 20.42
C PHE A 357 -7.82 6.93 21.17
N LEU A 358 -6.52 6.77 21.36
CA LEU A 358 -5.68 7.81 21.98
C LEU A 358 -5.61 9.06 21.08
N LEU A 359 -5.59 8.93 19.77
CA LEU A 359 -5.67 10.05 18.82
C LEU A 359 -7.03 10.76 18.90
N TRP A 360 -8.12 10.01 19.03
CA TRP A 360 -9.45 10.57 19.26
C TRP A 360 -9.55 11.36 20.56
N ARG A 361 -8.80 10.99 21.60
CA ARG A 361 -8.77 11.65 22.90
C ARG A 361 -7.91 12.92 22.95
N MET A 362 -7.14 13.21 21.87
CA MET A 362 -6.29 14.40 21.83
C MET A 362 -7.13 15.68 21.80
N ASP A 363 -6.68 16.70 22.53
CA ASP A 363 -7.31 18.01 22.66
C ASP A 363 -6.32 19.17 22.45
N VAL A 364 -6.74 20.40 22.76
CA VAL A 364 -5.92 21.61 22.63
C VAL A 364 -4.72 21.66 23.59
N HIS A 365 -4.72 20.82 24.64
CA HIS A 365 -3.63 20.73 25.63
C HIS A 365 -2.63 19.63 25.28
N THR A 366 -2.93 18.83 24.24
CA THR A 366 -2.08 17.72 23.81
C THR A 366 -0.74 18.23 23.31
N THR A 367 0.33 17.62 23.81
CA THR A 367 1.70 17.93 23.42
C THR A 367 2.16 17.11 22.20
N ASN A 368 3.20 17.58 21.51
CA ASN A 368 3.83 16.80 20.42
C ASN A 368 4.34 15.43 20.91
N ALA A 369 4.81 15.32 22.15
CA ALA A 369 5.29 14.06 22.72
C ALA A 369 4.15 13.05 22.91
N GLU A 370 2.97 13.49 23.34
CA GLU A 370 1.78 12.64 23.46
C GLU A 370 1.27 12.20 22.10
N ALA A 371 1.21 13.10 21.12
CA ALA A 371 0.87 12.76 19.76
C ALA A 371 1.85 11.73 19.17
N ALA A 372 3.16 11.92 19.36
CA ALA A 372 4.19 10.98 18.93
C ALA A 372 4.06 9.60 19.63
N ARG A 373 3.79 9.57 20.94
CA ARG A 373 3.51 8.32 21.69
C ARG A 373 2.31 7.58 21.07
N ASN A 374 1.22 8.28 20.79
CA ASN A 374 0.02 7.71 20.21
C ASN A 374 0.31 7.14 18.82
N MET A 375 1.17 7.83 18.04
CA MET A 375 1.66 7.34 16.74
C MET A 375 2.53 6.08 16.87
N VAL A 376 3.39 5.95 17.88
CA VAL A 376 4.14 4.71 18.15
C VAL A 376 3.17 3.54 18.33
N ILE A 377 2.17 3.70 19.19
CA ILE A 377 1.19 2.65 19.50
C ILE A 377 0.42 2.24 18.24
N ALA A 378 -0.06 3.22 17.46
CA ALA A 378 -0.70 2.95 16.19
C ALA A 378 0.22 2.21 15.21
N GLY A 379 1.49 2.63 15.12
CA GLY A 379 2.51 1.98 14.31
C GLY A 379 2.77 0.53 14.71
N ILE A 380 2.87 0.24 16.01
CA ILE A 380 3.02 -1.12 16.53
C ILE A 380 1.88 -2.03 16.03
N GLY A 381 0.63 -1.59 16.19
CA GLY A 381 -0.53 -2.35 15.72
C GLY A 381 -0.51 -2.58 14.20
N LEU A 382 -0.18 -1.54 13.43
CA LEU A 382 -0.07 -1.62 11.98
C LEU A 382 0.99 -2.64 11.53
N GLY A 383 2.18 -2.61 12.13
CA GLY A 383 3.29 -3.51 11.80
C GLY A 383 2.98 -4.97 12.09
N MET A 384 2.16 -5.24 13.11
CA MET A 384 1.76 -6.61 13.45
C MET A 384 0.89 -7.28 12.38
N MET A 385 0.09 -6.54 11.63
CA MET A 385 -0.94 -7.15 10.78
C MET A 385 -0.76 -6.93 9.27
N MET A 386 -0.15 -5.83 8.83
CA MET A 386 -0.15 -5.45 7.42
C MET A 386 0.46 -6.53 6.51
N GLN A 387 1.61 -7.08 6.89
CA GLN A 387 2.27 -8.14 6.12
C GLN A 387 1.65 -9.52 6.37
N ILE A 388 1.00 -9.69 7.51
CA ILE A 388 0.41 -10.97 7.91
C ILE A 388 -0.84 -11.28 7.09
N PHE A 389 -1.68 -10.30 6.76
CA PHE A 389 -2.82 -10.52 5.86
C PHE A 389 -2.35 -10.94 4.45
N VAL A 390 -1.26 -10.36 3.93
CA VAL A 390 -0.66 -10.78 2.67
C VAL A 390 -0.13 -12.22 2.76
N LEU A 391 0.57 -12.56 3.85
CA LEU A 391 1.06 -13.91 4.11
C LEU A 391 -0.08 -14.92 4.19
N SER A 392 -1.15 -14.59 4.89
CA SER A 392 -2.35 -15.43 5.04
C SER A 392 -2.98 -15.76 3.68
N VAL A 393 -3.15 -14.75 2.82
CA VAL A 393 -3.63 -14.95 1.45
C VAL A 393 -2.68 -15.82 0.64
N GLN A 394 -1.38 -15.52 0.65
CA GLN A 394 -0.37 -16.30 -0.08
C GLN A 394 -0.27 -17.75 0.38
N ASN A 395 -0.58 -18.04 1.65
CA ASN A 395 -0.61 -19.39 2.20
C ASN A 395 -1.88 -20.17 1.80
N SER A 396 -2.95 -19.45 1.43
CA SER A 396 -4.28 -20.01 1.14
C SER A 396 -4.56 -20.21 -0.36
N VAL A 397 -3.65 -19.78 -1.24
CA VAL A 397 -3.81 -19.88 -2.70
C VAL A 397 -2.75 -20.76 -3.34
N SER A 398 -3.01 -21.20 -4.59
CA SER A 398 -2.03 -21.90 -5.41
C SER A 398 -0.91 -20.95 -5.85
N ARG A 399 0.23 -21.52 -6.27
CA ARG A 399 1.35 -20.73 -6.80
C ARG A 399 0.99 -19.97 -8.08
N ALA A 400 0.12 -20.55 -8.90
CA ALA A 400 -0.34 -19.94 -10.14
C ALA A 400 -1.16 -18.66 -9.87
N ALA A 401 -1.98 -18.64 -8.83
CA ALA A 401 -2.83 -17.51 -8.47
C ALA A 401 -2.17 -16.52 -7.47
N MET A 402 -0.93 -16.77 -7.04
CA MET A 402 -0.27 -16.00 -5.97
C MET A 402 -0.08 -14.51 -6.34
N GLY A 403 0.23 -14.21 -7.60
CA GLY A 403 0.39 -12.83 -8.07
C GLY A 403 -0.92 -12.09 -8.03
N THR A 404 -1.96 -12.67 -8.62
CA THR A 404 -3.33 -12.12 -8.65
C THR A 404 -3.87 -11.92 -7.23
N ALA A 405 -3.74 -12.91 -6.35
CA ALA A 405 -4.21 -12.83 -4.97
C ALA A 405 -3.46 -11.77 -4.15
N THR A 406 -2.14 -11.65 -4.35
CA THR A 406 -1.33 -10.59 -3.71
C THR A 406 -1.72 -9.22 -4.25
N ALA A 407 -1.92 -9.08 -5.56
CA ALA A 407 -2.37 -7.84 -6.18
C ALA A 407 -3.76 -7.43 -5.68
N LEU A 408 -4.68 -8.38 -5.52
CA LEU A 408 -6.02 -8.13 -4.97
C LEU A 408 -5.95 -7.53 -3.55
N THR A 409 -5.06 -8.03 -2.69
CA THR A 409 -4.88 -7.46 -1.34
C THR A 409 -4.36 -6.02 -1.39
N GLN A 410 -3.41 -5.72 -2.28
CA GLN A 410 -2.85 -4.37 -2.44
C GLN A 410 -3.84 -3.40 -3.08
N PHE A 411 -4.58 -3.87 -4.08
CA PHE A 411 -5.65 -3.10 -4.73
C PHE A 411 -6.74 -2.71 -3.72
N SER A 412 -7.20 -3.68 -2.93
CA SER A 412 -8.19 -3.46 -1.88
C SER A 412 -7.71 -2.45 -0.83
N ARG A 413 -6.44 -2.55 -0.40
CA ARG A 413 -5.80 -1.58 0.49
C ARG A 413 -5.77 -0.17 -0.13
N SER A 414 -5.43 -0.05 -1.41
CA SER A 414 -5.36 1.26 -2.09
C SER A 414 -6.73 1.92 -2.21
N ILE A 415 -7.76 1.16 -2.59
CA ILE A 415 -9.16 1.67 -2.61
C ILE A 415 -9.58 2.06 -1.19
N GLY A 416 -9.34 1.20 -0.21
CA GLY A 416 -9.63 1.50 1.19
C GLY A 416 -8.96 2.78 1.66
N SER A 417 -7.69 2.99 1.32
CA SER A 417 -6.93 4.20 1.65
C SER A 417 -7.60 5.46 1.09
N THR A 418 -8.01 5.44 -0.18
CA THR A 418 -8.70 6.58 -0.82
C THR A 418 -10.05 6.83 -0.16
N LEU A 419 -10.84 5.78 0.07
CA LEU A 419 -12.13 5.88 0.76
C LEU A 419 -11.96 6.45 2.19
N GLY A 420 -10.96 5.99 2.93
CA GLY A 420 -10.69 6.43 4.29
C GLY A 420 -10.35 7.92 4.37
N VAL A 421 -9.43 8.38 3.52
CA VAL A 421 -9.08 9.82 3.44
C VAL A 421 -10.29 10.65 3.06
N THR A 422 -11.06 10.19 2.07
CA THR A 422 -12.27 10.90 1.59
C THR A 422 -13.33 10.98 2.68
N LEU A 423 -13.70 9.86 3.30
CA LEU A 423 -14.72 9.82 4.35
C LEU A 423 -14.34 10.68 5.55
N MET A 424 -13.06 10.57 6.01
CA MET A 424 -12.58 11.44 7.10
C MET A 424 -12.57 12.90 6.69
N GLY A 425 -12.21 13.23 5.44
CA GLY A 425 -12.27 14.60 4.92
C GLY A 425 -13.68 15.18 4.93
N VAL A 426 -14.67 14.40 4.50
CA VAL A 426 -16.09 14.78 4.57
C VAL A 426 -16.52 15.05 6.01
N ILE A 427 -16.18 14.14 6.92
CA ILE A 427 -16.53 14.29 8.35
C ILE A 427 -15.90 15.56 8.93
N VAL A 428 -14.63 15.82 8.65
CA VAL A 428 -13.94 17.03 9.13
C VAL A 428 -14.60 18.28 8.55
N ASN A 429 -14.83 18.32 7.23
CA ASN A 429 -15.42 19.48 6.58
C ASN A 429 -16.85 19.78 7.08
N GLN A 430 -17.66 18.76 7.34
CA GLN A 430 -19.01 18.94 7.87
C GLN A 430 -19.04 19.46 9.32
N ASN A 431 -18.01 19.14 10.11
CA ASN A 431 -17.90 19.57 11.50
C ASN A 431 -17.05 20.83 11.69
N LEU A 432 -16.44 21.35 10.61
CA LEU A 432 -15.60 22.55 10.68
C LEU A 432 -16.48 23.79 10.54
N PRO A 433 -16.48 24.71 11.54
CA PRO A 433 -17.25 25.94 11.44
C PRO A 433 -16.80 26.82 10.27
N ALA A 434 -17.77 27.52 9.66
CA ALA A 434 -17.52 28.44 8.54
C ALA A 434 -16.46 29.51 8.86
N SER A 435 -16.39 29.93 10.12
CA SER A 435 -15.39 30.88 10.61
C SER A 435 -13.94 30.39 10.49
N VAL A 436 -13.71 29.08 10.57
CA VAL A 436 -12.39 28.47 10.43
C VAL A 436 -12.13 28.12 8.96
N SER A 437 -13.13 27.58 8.24
CA SER A 437 -12.99 27.21 6.82
C SER A 437 -12.82 28.43 5.89
N ALA A 438 -13.43 29.55 6.20
CA ALA A 438 -13.34 30.81 5.44
C ALA A 438 -12.17 31.71 5.90
N SER A 439 -11.44 31.32 6.93
CA SER A 439 -10.38 32.18 7.46
C SER A 439 -9.16 32.18 6.52
N SER A 440 -8.70 33.37 6.15
CA SER A 440 -7.43 33.56 5.42
C SER A 440 -6.19 33.39 6.31
N VAL A 441 -6.39 33.10 7.59
CA VAL A 441 -5.32 32.90 8.57
C VAL A 441 -4.66 31.53 8.35
N ALA A 442 -3.33 31.52 8.30
CA ALA A 442 -2.59 30.28 8.19
C ALA A 442 -2.93 29.34 9.35
N ILE A 443 -3.17 28.06 9.06
CA ILE A 443 -3.67 27.04 9.99
C ILE A 443 -2.87 27.01 11.32
N HIS A 444 -1.56 27.23 11.27
CA HIS A 444 -0.70 27.25 12.47
C HIS A 444 -0.86 28.51 13.35
N ARG A 445 -1.64 29.50 12.90
CA ARG A 445 -1.90 30.78 13.60
C ARG A 445 -3.36 30.91 14.05
N LEU A 446 -4.12 29.82 14.08
CA LEU A 446 -5.50 29.86 14.53
C LEU A 446 -5.61 30.38 15.97
N PRO A 447 -6.60 31.26 16.24
CA PRO A 447 -6.89 31.70 17.60
C PRO A 447 -7.37 30.52 18.47
N PRO A 448 -7.32 30.61 19.83
CA PRO A 448 -7.70 29.50 20.72
C PRO A 448 -9.05 28.86 20.38
N ALA A 449 -10.08 29.64 20.13
CA ALA A 449 -11.41 29.14 19.73
C ALA A 449 -11.38 28.39 18.37
N GLY A 450 -10.53 28.81 17.43
CA GLY A 450 -10.35 28.13 16.15
C GLY A 450 -9.63 26.78 16.30
N ARG A 451 -8.66 26.68 17.23
CA ARG A 451 -7.95 25.43 17.54
C ARG A 451 -8.89 24.41 18.16
N GLU A 452 -9.72 24.85 19.11
CA GLU A 452 -10.74 24.00 19.75
C GLU A 452 -11.78 23.52 18.72
N ALA A 453 -12.26 24.40 17.87
CA ALA A 453 -13.19 24.05 16.80
C ALA A 453 -12.59 23.03 15.83
N LEU A 454 -11.31 23.18 15.46
CA LEU A 454 -10.60 22.22 14.60
C LEU A 454 -10.40 20.87 15.31
N ALA A 455 -10.03 20.86 16.59
CA ALA A 455 -9.92 19.63 17.38
C ALA A 455 -11.26 18.87 17.38
N ASN A 456 -12.36 19.57 17.69
CA ASN A 456 -13.71 19.01 17.71
C ASN A 456 -14.15 18.47 16.33
N ALA A 457 -13.73 19.12 15.23
CA ALA A 457 -14.01 18.64 13.87
C ALA A 457 -13.22 17.38 13.50
N LEU A 458 -12.03 17.19 14.09
CA LEU A 458 -11.15 16.02 13.82
C LEU A 458 -11.55 14.80 14.67
N HIS A 459 -12.15 14.98 15.84
CA HIS A 459 -12.52 13.87 16.73
C HIS A 459 -13.41 12.82 16.03
N PRO A 460 -14.53 13.15 15.34
CA PRO A 460 -15.34 12.14 14.67
C PRO A 460 -14.59 11.37 13.57
N ALA A 461 -13.61 12.02 12.91
CA ALA A 461 -12.78 11.35 11.91
C ALA A 461 -11.85 10.29 12.54
N PHE A 462 -11.19 10.62 13.65
CA PHE A 462 -10.38 9.65 14.40
C PHE A 462 -11.24 8.55 15.03
N LEU A 463 -12.46 8.86 15.48
CA LEU A 463 -13.40 7.87 15.98
C LEU A 463 -13.82 6.87 14.89
N LEU A 464 -14.02 7.34 13.64
CA LEU A 464 -14.22 6.43 12.50
C LEU A 464 -13.08 5.43 12.37
N ALA A 465 -11.80 5.87 12.52
CA ALA A 465 -10.66 4.96 12.48
C ALA A 465 -10.72 3.89 13.58
N VAL A 466 -11.19 4.23 14.77
CA VAL A 466 -11.41 3.25 15.86
C VAL A 466 -12.43 2.19 15.42
N PHE A 467 -13.58 2.60 14.87
CA PHE A 467 -14.60 1.66 14.39
C PHE A 467 -14.10 0.77 13.25
N LEU A 468 -13.29 1.31 12.34
CA LEU A 468 -12.65 0.51 11.28
C LEU A 468 -11.71 -0.54 11.89
N CYS A 469 -10.93 -0.21 12.92
CA CYS A 469 -10.07 -1.17 13.62
C CYS A 469 -10.88 -2.24 14.36
N VAL A 470 -12.01 -1.87 14.99
CA VAL A 470 -12.94 -2.83 15.60
C VAL A 470 -13.51 -3.78 14.54
N ALA A 471 -13.89 -3.27 13.38
CA ALA A 471 -14.38 -4.09 12.27
C ALA A 471 -13.28 -5.07 11.80
N VAL A 472 -12.02 -4.63 11.67
CA VAL A 472 -10.90 -5.52 11.34
C VAL A 472 -10.73 -6.60 12.40
N PHE A 473 -10.81 -6.25 13.69
CA PHE A 473 -10.74 -7.22 14.78
C PHE A 473 -11.85 -8.26 14.70
N VAL A 474 -13.10 -7.83 14.52
CA VAL A 474 -14.26 -8.72 14.43
C VAL A 474 -14.16 -9.64 13.21
N ILE A 475 -13.79 -9.10 12.04
CA ILE A 475 -13.58 -9.89 10.82
C ILE A 475 -12.45 -10.91 11.05
N SER A 476 -11.36 -10.51 11.67
CA SER A 476 -10.23 -11.39 11.96
C SER A 476 -10.61 -12.50 12.95
N LEU A 477 -11.41 -12.18 13.97
CA LEU A 477 -11.86 -13.12 14.98
C LEU A 477 -12.77 -14.20 14.38
N LEU A 478 -13.72 -13.79 13.54
CA LEU A 478 -14.79 -14.66 13.04
C LEU A 478 -14.36 -15.44 11.78
N TRP A 479 -13.58 -14.84 10.90
CA TRP A 479 -13.35 -15.37 9.55
C TRP A 479 -11.90 -15.66 9.20
N VAL A 480 -10.90 -15.05 9.87
CA VAL A 480 -9.49 -15.42 9.63
C VAL A 480 -9.17 -16.70 10.37
N ARG A 481 -9.08 -17.81 9.61
CA ARG A 481 -8.70 -19.11 10.16
C ARG A 481 -7.20 -19.29 10.10
N GLU A 482 -6.66 -19.95 11.13
CA GLU A 482 -5.26 -20.34 11.12
C GLU A 482 -5.10 -21.61 10.28
N ALA A 483 -4.23 -21.52 9.27
CA ALA A 483 -3.80 -22.68 8.52
C ALA A 483 -2.29 -22.89 8.76
N PRO A 484 -1.83 -24.16 8.89
CA PRO A 484 -0.40 -24.44 9.03
C PRO A 484 0.37 -23.78 7.89
N LEU A 485 1.46 -23.09 8.22
CA LEU A 485 2.34 -22.53 7.19
C LEU A 485 3.07 -23.66 6.49
N ARG A 486 2.98 -23.70 5.16
CA ARG A 486 3.68 -24.68 4.33
C ARG A 486 5.18 -24.51 4.49
N THR A 487 5.89 -25.63 4.65
CA THR A 487 7.34 -25.65 4.86
C THR A 487 8.12 -25.79 3.56
N ASP A 488 7.46 -26.22 2.48
CA ASP A 488 8.03 -26.44 1.17
C ASP A 488 7.32 -25.61 0.08
N LEU A 489 8.01 -25.48 -1.03
CA LEU A 489 7.47 -24.85 -2.22
C LEU A 489 6.95 -25.88 -3.23
N GLU A 490 7.14 -27.19 -2.94
CA GLU A 490 6.71 -28.31 -3.78
C GLU A 490 5.36 -28.81 -3.24
N GLY A 491 4.35 -28.91 -4.06
CA GLY A 491 3.09 -29.55 -3.72
C GLY A 491 1.87 -28.63 -3.69
N VAL A 492 1.56 -28.02 -4.82
CA VAL A 492 0.17 -27.73 -5.19
C VAL A 492 0.02 -28.12 -6.65
N THR A 493 -0.32 -29.37 -6.88
CA THR A 493 -1.00 -29.77 -8.12
C THR A 493 -2.40 -29.16 -8.11
N VAL A 494 -2.77 -28.58 -9.23
CA VAL A 494 -4.15 -28.17 -9.50
C VAL A 494 -4.98 -29.45 -9.40
N GLY A 495 -5.73 -29.62 -8.31
CA GLY A 495 -6.54 -30.81 -8.13
C GLY A 495 -6.81 -31.29 -6.69
N ASP A 496 -6.11 -30.78 -5.71
CA ASP A 496 -6.43 -31.12 -4.31
C ASP A 496 -7.62 -30.28 -3.82
N GLU A 497 -8.82 -30.66 -4.28
CA GLU A 497 -10.05 -30.51 -3.52
C GLU A 497 -9.82 -31.11 -2.12
N VAL A 498 -10.26 -30.36 -1.12
CA VAL A 498 -10.28 -30.78 0.29
C VAL A 498 -10.94 -32.16 0.38
N SER A 499 -10.16 -33.23 0.30
CA SER A 499 -10.60 -34.54 0.71
C SER A 499 -10.86 -34.47 2.21
N PRO A 500 -12.07 -34.86 2.71
CA PRO A 500 -12.29 -34.95 4.13
C PRO A 500 -11.33 -35.99 4.70
N GLN A 501 -10.65 -35.67 5.79
CA GLN A 501 -9.75 -36.58 6.49
C GLN A 501 -10.48 -37.90 6.79
N PRO A 502 -9.90 -39.05 6.41
CA PRO A 502 -10.42 -40.34 6.84
C PRO A 502 -10.02 -40.58 8.29
N GLY A 503 -10.92 -40.32 9.20
CA GLY A 503 -10.64 -40.52 10.63
C GLY A 503 -11.87 -40.43 11.53
N THR A 504 -12.93 -41.14 11.17
CA THR A 504 -13.95 -41.56 12.16
C THR A 504 -14.68 -42.77 11.59
N GLN A 505 -14.01 -43.89 11.56
CA GLN A 505 -14.70 -45.17 11.48
C GLN A 505 -14.26 -46.08 12.63
N ALA A 506 -15.27 -46.59 13.30
CA ALA A 506 -15.31 -47.82 14.08
C ALA A 506 -14.81 -47.75 15.54
N VAL A 507 -15.72 -47.45 16.45
CA VAL A 507 -15.97 -48.38 17.57
C VAL A 507 -17.45 -48.74 17.50
N ALA A 508 -17.72 -49.83 16.86
CA ALA A 508 -18.94 -50.64 17.06
C ALA A 508 -18.55 -52.10 16.90
N ARG A 509 -18.14 -52.69 18.00
CA ARG A 509 -18.44 -54.09 18.44
C ARG A 509 -17.93 -54.25 19.86
#